data_af8166e9b2b7ee330f16f82f313b4b0a
#
_entry.id   af8166e9b2b7ee330f16f82f313b4b0a
#
_cell.length_a   1.000
_cell.length_b   1.000
_cell.length_c   1.000
_cell.angle_alpha   90.00
_cell.angle_beta   90.00
_cell.angle_gamma   90.00
#
_symmetry.space_group_name_H-M   'P 1'
#
loop_
_entity.id
_entity.type
_entity.pdbx_description
1 polymer ?
#
loop_
_entity_poly.entity_id
_entity_poly.type
_entity_poly.pdbx_seq_one_letter_code
_entity_poly.pdbx_strand_id
1 'polypeptide(L)'
;MSHKSQEKNMRKLAELLSQDLGYIWGERESGPNGAKKQFLNTGKVFLRALAKDLGLQEQDVSVSSNPGGIAVSGDCTLMGMWQTNGLYVQLSQPCFERENVVLYRAIRHSKDYSGGRNLYLTRQDLAEMSYPDLLFTLAALREEGCHERAA
;
A
#
# COMPACT_ATOMS: atom_id res chain seq x y z
N MET A 1 -16.46 2.22 2.68
CA MET A 1 -16.36 1.25 1.58
C MET A 1 -16.51 -0.15 2.13
N SER A 2 -17.23 -1.02 1.47
CA SER A 2 -17.47 -2.37 1.96
C SER A 2 -16.24 -3.26 1.81
N HIS A 3 -16.21 -4.36 2.56
CA HIS A 3 -15.13 -5.35 2.43
C HIS A 3 -15.11 -5.96 1.03
N LYS A 4 -16.29 -6.15 0.43
CA LYS A 4 -16.38 -6.68 -0.92
C LYS A 4 -15.76 -5.72 -1.94
N SER A 5 -16.01 -4.42 -1.79
CA SER A 5 -15.40 -3.40 -2.66
C SER A 5 -13.89 -3.37 -2.48
N GLN A 6 -13.41 -3.55 -1.25
CA GLN A 6 -11.97 -3.56 -1.00
C GLN A 6 -11.30 -4.80 -1.59
N GLU A 7 -11.96 -5.97 -1.54
CA GLU A 7 -11.42 -7.14 -2.21
C GLU A 7 -11.34 -6.94 -3.70
N LYS A 8 -12.35 -6.30 -4.28
CA LYS A 8 -12.31 -5.96 -5.70
C LYS A 8 -11.12 -5.05 -6.02
N ASN A 9 -10.86 -4.07 -5.16
CA ASN A 9 -9.69 -3.20 -5.32
C ASN A 9 -8.39 -3.98 -5.21
N MET A 10 -8.30 -4.92 -4.26
CA MET A 10 -7.11 -5.78 -4.13
C MET A 10 -6.85 -6.56 -5.42
N ARG A 11 -7.89 -7.17 -5.99
CA ARG A 11 -7.76 -7.92 -7.24
C ARG A 11 -7.35 -7.03 -8.40
N LYS A 12 -7.93 -5.84 -8.46
CA LYS A 12 -7.57 -4.87 -9.49
C LYS A 12 -6.12 -4.42 -9.36
N LEU A 13 -5.68 -4.15 -8.14
CA LEU A 13 -4.28 -3.79 -7.89
C LEU A 13 -3.33 -4.90 -8.29
N ALA A 14 -3.68 -6.15 -7.98
CA ALA A 14 -2.85 -7.29 -8.40
C ALA A 14 -2.74 -7.36 -9.91
N GLU A 15 -3.83 -7.15 -10.61
CA GLU A 15 -3.84 -7.16 -12.07
C GLU A 15 -3.01 -6.01 -12.66
N LEU A 16 -3.19 -4.80 -12.14
CA LEU A 16 -2.43 -3.65 -12.61
C LEU A 16 -0.93 -3.83 -12.35
N LEU A 17 -0.57 -4.35 -11.19
CA LEU A 17 0.83 -4.55 -10.83
C LEU A 17 1.49 -5.71 -11.58
N SER A 18 0.71 -6.51 -12.30
CA SER A 18 1.26 -7.54 -13.17
C SER A 18 1.73 -6.99 -14.51
N GLN A 19 1.34 -5.77 -14.84
CA GLN A 19 1.69 -5.11 -16.10
C GLN A 19 2.96 -4.30 -15.93
N ASP A 20 3.55 -3.91 -17.05
CA ASP A 20 4.69 -3.01 -17.01
C ASP A 20 4.19 -1.58 -16.85
N LEU A 21 4.27 -1.07 -15.63
CA LEU A 21 3.84 0.29 -15.32
C LEU A 21 4.97 1.30 -15.40
N GLY A 22 6.21 0.80 -15.52
CA GLY A 22 7.37 1.67 -15.43
C GLY A 22 7.72 2.36 -16.71
N TYR A 23 7.63 1.69 -17.84
CA TYR A 23 8.09 2.28 -19.08
C TYR A 23 6.95 2.50 -20.05
N ILE A 24 6.91 3.68 -20.62
CA ILE A 24 5.81 4.08 -21.49
C ILE A 24 6.40 4.73 -22.75
N TRP A 25 6.19 4.07 -23.88
CA TRP A 25 6.67 4.59 -25.14
C TRP A 25 5.84 5.73 -25.68
N GLY A 26 4.67 5.90 -25.20
CA GLY A 26 3.80 6.93 -25.69
C GLY A 26 2.88 7.41 -24.63
N GLU A 27 2.01 8.27 -24.99
CA GLU A 27 1.07 8.88 -24.07
C GLU A 27 -0.07 7.95 -23.65
N ARG A 28 -0.20 6.84 -24.34
CA ARG A 28 -1.35 5.96 -24.11
C ARG A 28 -1.45 5.48 -22.68
N GLU A 29 -0.30 5.10 -22.12
CA GLU A 29 -0.27 4.55 -20.77
C GLU A 29 -0.38 5.63 -19.71
N SER A 30 -0.01 6.84 -20.03
CA SER A 30 -0.14 7.96 -19.10
C SER A 30 -1.42 8.75 -19.30
N GLY A 31 -2.28 8.35 -20.26
CA GLY A 31 -3.56 8.98 -20.46
C GLY A 31 -4.53 8.67 -19.33
N PRO A 32 -5.76 9.21 -19.38
CA PRO A 32 -6.74 9.02 -18.30
C PRO A 32 -7.06 7.57 -17.99
N ASN A 33 -6.94 6.69 -18.98
CA ASN A 33 -7.25 5.27 -18.82
C ASN A 33 -5.99 4.42 -18.77
N GLY A 34 -4.82 5.03 -18.69
CA GLY A 34 -3.56 4.29 -18.65
C GLY A 34 -3.44 3.46 -17.38
N ALA A 35 -2.75 2.33 -17.48
CA ALA A 35 -2.62 1.39 -16.36
C ALA A 35 -1.93 2.02 -15.17
N LYS A 36 -0.87 2.80 -15.40
CA LYS A 36 -0.17 3.47 -14.31
C LYS A 36 -1.07 4.45 -13.57
N LYS A 37 -1.84 5.24 -14.31
CA LYS A 37 -2.75 6.19 -13.69
C LYS A 37 -3.85 5.46 -12.91
N GLN A 38 -4.37 4.37 -13.46
CA GLN A 38 -5.35 3.56 -12.74
C GLN A 38 -4.76 2.99 -11.45
N PHE A 39 -3.51 2.53 -11.50
CA PHE A 39 -2.84 2.03 -10.31
C PHE A 39 -2.74 3.11 -9.23
N LEU A 40 -2.26 4.29 -9.58
CA LEU A 40 -2.10 5.36 -8.61
C LEU A 40 -3.44 5.79 -8.01
N ASN A 41 -4.49 5.86 -8.83
CA ASN A 41 -5.81 6.25 -8.34
C ASN A 41 -6.44 5.15 -7.49
N THR A 42 -6.43 3.92 -7.97
CA THR A 42 -7.00 2.78 -7.23
C THR A 42 -6.27 2.56 -5.92
N GLY A 43 -4.95 2.71 -5.95
CA GLY A 43 -4.14 2.57 -4.74
C GLY A 43 -4.50 3.56 -3.66
N LYS A 44 -4.72 4.82 -4.02
CA LYS A 44 -5.11 5.83 -3.04
C LYS A 44 -6.49 5.56 -2.46
N VAL A 45 -7.45 5.20 -3.31
CA VAL A 45 -8.80 4.86 -2.85
C VAL A 45 -8.75 3.68 -1.89
N PHE A 46 -8.01 2.64 -2.26
CA PHE A 46 -7.84 1.45 -1.44
C PHE A 46 -7.22 1.80 -0.08
N LEU A 47 -6.14 2.57 -0.09
CA LEU A 47 -5.42 2.90 1.14
C LEU A 47 -6.23 3.79 2.08
N ARG A 48 -7.03 4.72 1.55
CA ARG A 48 -7.88 5.56 2.41
C ARG A 48 -8.91 4.72 3.14
N ALA A 49 -9.57 3.82 2.43
CA ALA A 49 -10.55 2.93 3.06
C ALA A 49 -9.89 1.98 4.05
N LEU A 50 -8.71 1.48 3.70
CA LEU A 50 -7.92 0.61 4.57
C LEU A 50 -7.59 1.30 5.90
N ALA A 51 -7.14 2.54 5.83
CA ALA A 51 -6.81 3.31 7.03
C ALA A 51 -8.02 3.43 7.97
N LYS A 52 -9.18 3.70 7.40
CA LYS A 52 -10.41 3.82 8.17
C LYS A 52 -10.79 2.49 8.81
N ASP A 53 -10.71 1.42 8.04
CA ASP A 53 -11.07 0.09 8.55
C ASP A 53 -10.10 -0.43 9.60
N LEU A 54 -8.85 0.02 9.57
CA LEU A 54 -7.85 -0.31 10.58
C LEU A 54 -7.97 0.53 11.84
N GLY A 55 -8.81 1.56 11.83
CA GLY A 55 -8.98 2.43 13.00
C GLY A 55 -7.83 3.39 13.23
N LEU A 56 -7.08 3.73 12.19
CA LEU A 56 -6.06 4.76 12.31
C LEU A 56 -6.72 6.10 12.58
N GLN A 57 -6.06 6.95 13.37
CA GLN A 57 -6.63 8.25 13.75
C GLN A 57 -6.72 9.15 12.52
N GLU A 58 -7.92 9.63 12.23
CA GLU A 58 -8.19 10.37 11.02
C GLU A 58 -7.25 11.56 10.82
N GLN A 59 -6.96 12.30 11.89
CA GLN A 59 -6.10 13.47 11.81
C GLN A 59 -4.64 13.12 11.51
N ASP A 60 -4.25 11.87 11.71
CA ASP A 60 -2.87 11.45 11.51
C ASP A 60 -2.69 10.62 10.25
N VAL A 61 -3.74 10.44 9.45
CA VAL A 61 -3.67 9.64 8.23
C VAL A 61 -3.20 10.50 7.06
N SER A 62 -2.20 9.99 6.36
CA SER A 62 -1.72 10.61 5.14
C SER A 62 -1.68 9.54 4.05
N VAL A 63 -2.38 9.78 2.95
CA VAL A 63 -2.36 8.90 1.77
C VAL A 63 -1.92 9.73 0.59
N SER A 64 -0.90 9.26 -0.10
CA SER A 64 -0.35 10.00 -1.23
C SER A 64 0.09 9.04 -2.33
N SER A 65 0.32 9.59 -3.51
CA SER A 65 0.91 8.84 -4.61
C SER A 65 2.03 9.66 -5.22
N ASN A 66 3.03 8.96 -5.72
CA ASN A 66 4.15 9.58 -6.41
C ASN A 66 4.35 8.82 -7.72
N PRO A 67 4.17 9.47 -8.87
CA PRO A 67 4.36 8.76 -10.15
C PRO A 67 5.81 8.42 -10.44
N GLY A 68 6.77 9.05 -9.75
CA GLY A 68 8.17 8.82 -10.06
C GLY A 68 8.50 9.23 -11.48
N GLY A 69 9.52 8.61 -12.05
CA GLY A 69 9.90 8.82 -13.43
C GLY A 69 9.13 7.88 -14.37
N ILE A 70 9.43 7.99 -15.66
CA ILE A 70 8.77 7.14 -16.65
C ILE A 70 9.24 5.69 -16.58
N ALA A 71 10.35 5.44 -15.94
CA ALA A 71 10.93 4.09 -15.86
C ALA A 71 10.49 3.33 -14.61
N VAL A 72 9.57 3.87 -13.82
CA VAL A 72 9.11 3.22 -12.58
C VAL A 72 7.59 3.28 -12.48
N SER A 73 7.03 2.36 -11.72
CA SER A 73 5.58 2.30 -11.51
C SER A 73 5.05 3.50 -10.73
N GLY A 74 5.91 4.17 -9.98
CA GLY A 74 5.46 5.04 -8.93
C GLY A 74 5.01 4.24 -7.71
N ASP A 75 4.48 4.94 -6.73
CA ASP A 75 4.01 4.29 -5.52
C ASP A 75 2.80 5.00 -4.94
N CYS A 76 2.05 4.27 -4.11
CA CYS A 76 1.00 4.81 -3.28
C CYS A 76 1.38 4.49 -1.84
N THR A 77 1.29 5.45 -0.95
CA THR A 77 1.70 5.27 0.43
C THR A 77 0.60 5.69 1.40
N LEU A 78 0.53 4.95 2.49
CA LEU A 78 -0.31 5.26 3.64
C LEU A 78 0.59 5.37 4.85
N MET A 79 0.43 6.43 5.62
CA MET A 79 1.07 6.56 6.91
C MET A 79 0.02 7.05 7.89
N GLY A 80 -0.10 6.39 9.03
CA GLY A 80 -1.08 6.77 10.02
C GLY A 80 -0.72 6.23 11.39
N MET A 81 -1.38 6.76 12.41
CA MET A 81 -1.09 6.39 13.80
C MET A 81 -2.33 5.80 14.45
N TRP A 82 -2.13 4.75 15.22
CA TRP A 82 -3.09 4.36 16.26
C TRP A 82 -2.85 5.32 17.46
N GLN A 83 -2.68 4.82 18.64
CA GLN A 83 -2.42 5.73 19.77
C GLN A 83 -0.93 5.86 20.07
N THR A 84 -0.25 4.75 20.27
CA THR A 84 1.15 4.76 20.66
C THR A 84 2.10 4.39 19.54
N ASN A 85 1.59 3.78 18.51
CA ASN A 85 2.37 3.44 17.32
C ASN A 85 1.48 3.57 16.10
N GLY A 86 2.05 3.35 14.94
CA GLY A 86 1.32 3.49 13.71
C GLY A 86 1.78 2.52 12.64
N LEU A 87 1.36 2.79 11.44
CA LEU A 87 1.53 1.90 10.28
C LEU A 87 1.97 2.69 9.07
N TYR A 88 2.92 2.13 8.35
CA TYR A 88 3.31 2.58 7.02
C TYR A 88 3.04 1.46 6.03
N VAL A 89 2.37 1.78 4.93
CA VAL A 89 2.10 0.83 3.84
C VAL A 89 2.48 1.49 2.53
N GLN A 90 3.18 0.76 1.69
CA GLN A 90 3.55 1.23 0.37
C GLN A 90 3.19 0.19 -0.67
N LEU A 91 2.50 0.63 -1.71
CA LEU A 91 2.19 -0.18 -2.89
C LEU A 91 3.08 0.26 -4.02
N SER A 92 3.82 -0.66 -4.62
CA SER A 92 4.68 -0.35 -5.77
C SER A 92 5.16 -1.64 -6.42
N GLN A 93 5.70 -1.52 -7.63
CA GLN A 93 6.42 -2.62 -8.26
C GLN A 93 7.90 -2.52 -7.88
N PRO A 94 8.52 -3.61 -7.42
CA PRO A 94 9.97 -3.62 -7.25
C PRO A 94 10.67 -3.51 -8.60
N CYS A 95 11.90 -3.00 -8.57
CA CYS A 95 12.66 -2.80 -9.81
C CYS A 95 12.96 -4.10 -10.56
N PHE A 96 13.27 -5.16 -9.85
CA PHE A 96 13.72 -6.41 -10.47
C PHE A 96 12.79 -7.58 -10.22
N GLU A 97 11.98 -7.52 -9.18
CA GLU A 97 11.05 -8.58 -8.84
C GLU A 97 9.67 -7.99 -8.70
N ARG A 98 8.69 -8.65 -9.28
CA ARG A 98 7.29 -8.19 -9.18
C ARG A 98 6.50 -8.99 -8.16
N GLU A 99 7.22 -9.72 -7.30
CA GLU A 99 6.62 -10.54 -6.26
C GLU A 99 6.13 -9.69 -5.10
N ASN A 100 7.05 -8.95 -4.48
CA ASN A 100 6.74 -8.15 -3.29
C ASN A 100 6.26 -6.77 -3.73
N VAL A 101 4.97 -6.56 -3.73
CA VAL A 101 4.37 -5.30 -4.18
C VAL A 101 3.80 -4.46 -3.04
N VAL A 102 3.72 -5.01 -1.84
CA VAL A 102 3.32 -4.27 -0.65
C VAL A 102 4.45 -4.34 0.35
N LEU A 103 4.89 -3.18 0.79
CA LEU A 103 5.80 -3.06 1.93
C LEU A 103 5.00 -2.48 3.08
N TYR A 104 5.11 -3.07 4.27
CA TYR A 104 4.45 -2.51 5.44
C TYR A 104 5.33 -2.67 6.67
N ARG A 105 5.17 -1.76 7.61
CA ARG A 105 5.94 -1.79 8.86
C ARG A 105 5.26 -0.95 9.92
N ALA A 106 5.58 -1.25 11.17
CA ALA A 106 5.14 -0.42 12.28
C ALA A 106 6.01 0.84 12.34
N ILE A 107 5.40 1.95 12.75
CA ILE A 107 6.12 3.20 12.94
C ILE A 107 5.84 3.73 14.34
N ARG A 108 6.79 4.52 14.87
CA ARG A 108 6.69 5.07 16.23
C ARG A 108 5.96 6.42 16.25
N HIS A 109 6.07 7.14 15.16
CA HIS A 109 5.46 8.47 15.03
C HIS A 109 5.35 8.81 13.55
N SER A 110 4.62 9.86 13.23
CA SER A 110 4.55 10.36 11.86
C SER A 110 5.95 10.68 11.36
N LYS A 111 6.19 10.36 10.09
CA LYS A 111 7.49 10.58 9.45
C LYS A 111 8.62 9.72 10.03
N ASP A 112 8.29 8.60 10.64
CA ASP A 112 9.30 7.64 11.05
C ASP A 112 9.69 6.79 9.84
N TYR A 113 10.79 7.13 9.21
CA TYR A 113 11.23 6.47 7.98
C TYR A 113 12.20 5.33 8.24
N SER A 114 12.57 5.07 9.47
CA SER A 114 13.58 4.07 9.80
C SER A 114 13.20 3.13 10.93
N GLY A 115 12.05 3.30 11.53
CA GLY A 115 11.64 2.44 12.64
C GLY A 115 10.92 1.19 12.16
N GLY A 116 10.99 0.14 12.96
CA GLY A 116 10.31 -1.09 12.67
C GLY A 116 11.02 -1.95 11.65
N ARG A 117 10.45 -3.10 11.38
CA ARG A 117 10.96 -4.06 10.41
C ARG A 117 10.07 -4.06 9.18
N ASN A 118 10.69 -4.03 8.01
CA ASN A 118 9.95 -4.12 6.75
C ASN A 118 9.39 -5.52 6.56
N LEU A 119 8.10 -5.58 6.31
CA LEU A 119 7.39 -6.80 5.98
C LEU A 119 6.77 -6.63 4.60
N TYR A 120 6.47 -7.74 3.95
CA TYR A 120 6.05 -7.69 2.56
C TYR A 120 4.86 -8.59 2.29
N LEU A 121 4.04 -8.16 1.32
CA LEU A 121 3.04 -9.01 0.70
C LEU A 121 3.33 -9.06 -0.78
N THR A 122 3.02 -10.21 -1.38
CA THR A 122 3.26 -10.44 -2.81
C THR A 122 2.07 -9.99 -3.63
N ARG A 123 2.30 -9.90 -4.94
CA ARG A 123 1.21 -9.67 -5.88
C ARG A 123 0.16 -10.78 -5.78
N GLN A 124 0.61 -12.02 -5.58
CA GLN A 124 -0.31 -13.14 -5.42
C GLN A 124 -1.18 -12.98 -4.17
N ASP A 125 -0.61 -12.46 -3.08
CA ASP A 125 -1.38 -12.17 -1.89
C ASP A 125 -2.53 -11.19 -2.20
N LEU A 126 -2.25 -10.13 -2.96
CA LEU A 126 -3.30 -9.20 -3.35
C LEU A 126 -4.34 -9.85 -4.26
N ALA A 127 -3.94 -10.85 -5.04
CA ALA A 127 -4.85 -11.54 -5.95
C ALA A 127 -5.76 -12.54 -5.23
N GLU A 128 -5.33 -13.10 -4.10
CA GLU A 128 -6.00 -14.25 -3.50
C GLU A 128 -6.43 -14.05 -2.05
N MET A 129 -5.77 -13.15 -1.32
CA MET A 129 -6.03 -12.93 0.09
C MET A 129 -7.39 -12.28 0.30
N SER A 130 -8.09 -12.67 1.36
CA SER A 130 -9.34 -11.98 1.71
C SER A 130 -9.03 -10.63 2.37
N TYR A 131 -9.96 -9.69 2.26
CA TYR A 131 -9.76 -8.41 2.91
C TYR A 131 -9.71 -8.53 4.44
N PRO A 132 -10.58 -9.34 5.10
CA PRO A 132 -10.42 -9.55 6.54
C PRO A 132 -9.05 -10.09 6.94
N ASP A 133 -8.46 -10.96 6.13
CA ASP A 133 -7.11 -11.47 6.40
C ASP A 133 -6.07 -10.37 6.28
N LEU A 134 -6.22 -9.49 5.31
CA LEU A 134 -5.33 -8.34 5.18
C LEU A 134 -5.45 -7.43 6.41
N LEU A 135 -6.67 -7.13 6.84
CA LEU A 135 -6.89 -6.32 8.04
C LEU A 135 -6.25 -6.96 9.26
N PHE A 136 -6.42 -8.26 9.42
CA PHE A 136 -5.83 -8.98 10.54
C PHE A 136 -4.30 -8.89 10.52
N THR A 137 -3.72 -9.09 9.35
CA THR A 137 -2.27 -9.04 9.17
C THR A 137 -1.70 -7.68 9.55
N LEU A 138 -2.32 -6.61 9.08
CA LEU A 138 -1.83 -5.26 9.34
C LEU A 138 -2.14 -4.81 10.77
N ALA A 139 -3.32 -5.18 11.28
CA ALA A 139 -3.72 -4.79 12.63
C ALA A 139 -2.82 -5.43 13.69
N ALA A 140 -2.22 -6.56 13.40
CA ALA A 140 -1.31 -7.22 14.34
C ALA A 140 -0.13 -6.33 14.70
N LEU A 141 0.26 -5.42 13.82
CA LEU A 141 1.38 -4.51 14.09
C LEU A 141 1.05 -3.49 15.17
N ARG A 142 -0.23 -3.31 15.49
CA ARG A 142 -0.63 -2.36 16.50
C ARG A 142 0.05 -2.63 17.85
N GLU A 143 0.27 -3.87 18.16
CA GLU A 143 0.94 -4.26 19.41
C GLU A 143 2.39 -4.66 19.20
N GLU A 144 2.66 -5.44 18.18
CA GLU A 144 4.00 -5.96 17.93
C GLU A 144 5.03 -4.87 17.63
N GLY A 145 4.63 -3.80 16.98
CA GLY A 145 5.55 -2.73 16.63
C GLY A 145 6.23 -2.10 17.83
N CYS A 146 5.56 -2.07 18.98
CA CYS A 146 6.14 -1.54 20.20
C CYS A 146 7.23 -2.46 20.75
N HIS A 147 7.04 -3.75 20.65
CA HIS A 147 8.01 -4.73 21.15
C HIS A 147 9.28 -4.72 20.31
N GLU A 148 9.14 -4.66 19.01
CA GLU A 148 10.29 -4.63 18.12
C GLU A 148 11.19 -3.44 18.39
N ARG A 149 10.62 -2.32 18.76
CA ARG A 149 11.40 -1.13 19.04
C ARG A 149 12.08 -1.17 20.40
N ALA A 150 11.53 -1.90 21.32
CA ALA A 150 12.10 -2.05 22.65
C ALA A 150 13.32 -2.97 22.63
N ALA A 151 13.42 -3.80 21.63
CA ALA A 151 14.57 -4.72 21.49
C ALA A 151 15.80 -4.01 20.81
#